data_c35db5f3b39bfd5305ac79e136b226cf
#
_entry.id   c35db5f3b39bfd5305ac79e136b226cf
#
_cell.length_a   1.000
_cell.length_b   1.000
_cell.length_c   1.000
_cell.angle_alpha   90.00
_cell.angle_beta   90.00
_cell.angle_gamma   90.00
#
_symmetry.space_group_name_H-M   'P 1'
#
loop_
_entity.id
_entity.type
_entity.pdbx_description
1 polymer ?
#
loop_
_entity_poly.entity_id
_entity_poly.type
_entity_poly.pdbx_seq_one_letter_code
_entity_poly.pdbx_strand_id
1 'polypeptide(L)'
;MKLIAEFNEDIAPIITESTNGKKDYFIEGVFMQADIKNRNGRVYPKEIMEKEVNRYNKEFVEKARAFGELGHPEGPTINLDKVSHLIQSLTLEGSNYVGKAKILSTPNGEIVKALINDGAKLGVSSRGLGSLEQKGNAQYVKGDFQLATAGDIVADPSAPEAFVEGIMEGVEWIMGTNGVLTAVQA
;
A
#
# COMPACT_ATOMS: atom_id res chain seq x y z
N MET A 1 15.66 4.82 -8.11
CA MET A 1 14.26 4.82 -7.61
C MET A 1 14.27 4.89 -6.09
N LYS A 2 13.31 5.56 -5.54
CA LYS A 2 13.15 5.69 -4.09
C LYS A 2 11.94 4.91 -3.61
N LEU A 3 11.98 4.44 -2.37
CA LEU A 3 10.80 3.86 -1.73
C LEU A 3 9.84 4.99 -1.35
N ILE A 4 8.59 4.86 -1.80
CA ILE A 4 7.54 5.87 -1.62
C ILE A 4 6.36 5.22 -0.92
N ALA A 5 5.87 5.85 0.15
CA ALA A 5 4.69 5.38 0.85
C ALA A 5 3.70 6.52 1.10
N GLU A 6 2.42 6.24 0.91
CA GLU A 6 1.34 7.19 1.16
C GLU A 6 0.31 6.56 2.10
N PHE A 7 -0.09 7.31 3.10
CA PHE A 7 -1.05 6.87 4.11
C PHE A 7 -2.46 7.36 3.81
N ASN A 8 -3.45 6.50 4.02
CA ASN A 8 -4.87 6.83 3.99
C ASN A 8 -5.59 6.24 5.20
N GLU A 9 -6.40 7.05 5.86
CA GLU A 9 -7.18 6.64 7.04
C GLU A 9 -8.68 6.48 6.76
N ASP A 10 -9.12 6.77 5.54
CA ASP A 10 -10.51 6.60 5.11
C ASP A 10 -10.79 5.12 4.79
N ILE A 11 -10.67 4.30 5.82
CA ILE A 11 -10.79 2.84 5.74
C ILE A 11 -11.79 2.38 6.78
N ALA A 12 -12.72 1.52 6.37
CA ALA A 12 -13.71 0.92 7.24
C ALA A 12 -13.57 -0.61 7.27
N PRO A 13 -13.70 -1.24 8.45
CA PRO A 13 -13.79 -2.69 8.52
C PRO A 13 -15.17 -3.18 8.09
N ILE A 14 -15.19 -4.35 7.47
CA ILE A 14 -16.42 -5.05 7.08
C ILE A 14 -16.31 -6.49 7.60
N ILE A 15 -17.31 -6.92 8.36
CA ILE A 15 -17.36 -8.28 8.88
C ILE A 15 -18.57 -8.96 8.27
N THR A 16 -18.38 -10.07 7.59
CA THR A 16 -19.46 -10.91 7.09
C THR A 16 -19.51 -12.21 7.86
N GLU A 17 -20.71 -12.72 8.09
CA GLU A 17 -20.91 -13.99 8.79
C GLU A 17 -21.67 -14.95 7.88
N SER A 18 -21.11 -16.16 7.70
CA SER A 18 -21.76 -17.21 6.94
C SER A 18 -22.80 -17.95 7.79
N THR A 19 -23.66 -18.75 7.16
CA THR A 19 -24.72 -19.50 7.83
C THR A 19 -24.20 -20.48 8.89
N ASN A 20 -22.94 -20.92 8.78
CA ASN A 20 -22.30 -21.80 9.75
C ASN A 20 -21.59 -21.06 10.89
N GLY A 21 -21.78 -19.73 10.99
CA GLY A 21 -21.17 -18.90 12.05
C GLY A 21 -19.74 -18.45 11.76
N LYS A 22 -19.16 -18.82 10.61
CA LYS A 22 -17.82 -18.38 10.24
C LYS A 22 -17.85 -16.89 9.87
N LYS A 23 -16.93 -16.11 10.44
CA LYS A 23 -16.77 -14.70 10.15
C LYS A 23 -15.60 -14.47 9.22
N ASP A 24 -15.82 -13.67 8.17
CA ASP A 24 -14.78 -13.16 7.31
C ASP A 24 -14.62 -11.65 7.54
N TYR A 25 -13.38 -11.18 7.60
CA TYR A 25 -13.04 -9.81 7.89
C TYR A 25 -12.42 -9.17 6.65
N PHE A 26 -12.85 -7.95 6.35
CA PHE A 26 -12.34 -7.15 5.24
C PHE A 26 -12.07 -5.73 5.70
N ILE A 27 -11.23 -5.04 4.97
CA ILE A 27 -11.13 -3.58 5.03
C ILE A 27 -11.43 -3.02 3.66
N GLU A 28 -12.09 -1.86 3.60
CA GLU A 28 -12.44 -1.18 2.35
C GLU A 28 -12.31 0.32 2.52
N GLY A 29 -11.82 1.00 1.52
CA GLY A 29 -11.71 2.45 1.50
C GLY A 29 -10.76 2.95 0.43
N VAL A 30 -10.40 4.22 0.51
CA VAL A 30 -9.48 4.84 -0.43
C VAL A 30 -8.06 4.41 -0.10
N PHE A 31 -7.45 3.68 -1.01
CA PHE A 31 -6.06 3.24 -0.86
C PHE A 31 -5.07 4.20 -1.49
N MET A 32 -5.43 4.84 -2.62
CA MET A 32 -4.56 5.77 -3.33
C MET A 32 -5.39 6.83 -4.04
N GLN A 33 -4.76 7.98 -4.34
CA GLN A 33 -5.39 9.07 -5.07
C GLN A 33 -4.50 9.54 -6.21
N ALA A 34 -5.10 9.81 -7.37
CA ALA A 34 -4.43 10.38 -8.52
C ALA A 34 -4.70 11.88 -8.62
N ASP A 35 -3.77 12.63 -9.22
CA ASP A 35 -3.87 14.06 -9.55
C ASP A 35 -4.04 15.02 -8.36
N ILE A 36 -4.09 14.53 -7.15
CA ILE A 36 -4.28 15.33 -5.93
C ILE A 36 -2.96 15.37 -5.17
N LYS A 37 -2.51 16.58 -4.80
CA LYS A 37 -1.35 16.74 -3.93
C LYS A 37 -1.70 16.18 -2.54
N ASN A 38 -0.99 15.14 -2.13
CA ASN A 38 -1.24 14.47 -0.86
C ASN A 38 -0.53 15.17 0.31
N ARG A 39 -0.69 14.64 1.53
CA ARG A 39 -0.08 15.19 2.74
C ARG A 39 1.43 15.24 2.70
N ASN A 40 2.05 14.40 1.89
CA ASN A 40 3.50 14.32 1.72
C ASN A 40 4.00 15.28 0.62
N GLY A 41 3.13 16.05 0.00
CA GLY A 41 3.48 16.97 -1.08
C GLY A 41 3.69 16.30 -2.43
N ARG A 42 3.26 15.06 -2.59
CA ARG A 42 3.41 14.30 -3.83
C ARG A 42 2.12 14.28 -4.64
N VAL A 43 2.28 14.28 -5.95
CA VAL A 43 1.19 14.10 -6.91
C VAL A 43 1.49 12.86 -7.75
N TYR A 44 0.53 11.97 -7.86
CA TYR A 44 0.58 10.81 -8.74
C TYR A 44 -0.21 11.15 -9.99
N PRO A 45 0.44 11.43 -11.13
CA PRO A 45 -0.29 11.75 -12.35
C PRO A 45 -1.24 10.60 -12.73
N LYS A 46 -2.42 10.97 -13.22
CA LYS A 46 -3.49 10.02 -13.55
C LYS A 46 -3.01 8.88 -14.46
N GLU A 47 -2.28 9.21 -15.51
CA GLU A 47 -1.82 8.24 -16.50
C GLU A 47 -0.82 7.25 -15.89
N ILE A 48 0.05 7.72 -15.01
CA ILE A 48 1.05 6.89 -14.32
C ILE A 48 0.35 5.96 -13.32
N MET A 49 -0.58 6.50 -12.55
CA MET A 49 -1.34 5.72 -11.58
C MET A 49 -2.21 4.67 -12.28
N GLU A 50 -2.91 5.04 -13.35
CA GLU A 50 -3.75 4.12 -14.12
C GLU A 50 -2.94 2.98 -14.70
N LYS A 51 -1.81 3.27 -15.33
CA LYS A 51 -0.91 2.25 -15.88
C LYS A 51 -0.45 1.26 -14.80
N GLU A 52 -0.02 1.78 -13.66
CA GLU A 52 0.50 0.93 -12.60
C GLU A 52 -0.59 0.14 -11.88
N VAL A 53 -1.75 0.73 -11.63
CA VAL A 53 -2.88 0.02 -11.02
C VAL A 53 -3.38 -1.09 -11.95
N ASN A 54 -3.45 -0.83 -13.25
CA ASN A 54 -3.82 -1.86 -14.22
C ASN A 54 -2.83 -3.03 -14.22
N ARG A 55 -1.52 -2.73 -14.17
CA ARG A 55 -0.49 -3.77 -14.04
C ARG A 55 -0.64 -4.54 -12.72
N TYR A 56 -0.80 -3.82 -11.62
CA TYR A 56 -0.93 -4.43 -10.29
C TYR A 56 -2.16 -5.33 -10.20
N ASN A 57 -3.30 -4.88 -10.72
CA ASN A 57 -4.51 -5.68 -10.76
C ASN A 57 -4.32 -6.96 -11.58
N LYS A 58 -3.72 -6.84 -12.75
CA LYS A 58 -3.52 -7.98 -13.65
C LYS A 58 -2.52 -8.99 -13.12
N GLU A 59 -1.39 -8.52 -12.58
CA GLU A 59 -0.28 -9.38 -12.17
C GLU A 59 -0.41 -9.89 -10.74
N PHE A 60 -1.11 -9.17 -9.87
CA PHE A 60 -1.19 -9.50 -8.45
C PHE A 60 -2.61 -9.74 -7.95
N VAL A 61 -3.52 -8.79 -8.14
CA VAL A 61 -4.90 -8.93 -7.61
C VAL A 61 -5.64 -10.09 -8.24
N GLU A 62 -5.65 -10.17 -9.58
CA GLU A 62 -6.34 -11.24 -10.30
C GLU A 62 -5.72 -12.63 -10.05
N LYS A 63 -4.44 -12.67 -9.69
CA LYS A 63 -3.71 -13.92 -9.40
C LYS A 63 -3.69 -14.28 -7.92
N ALA A 64 -4.44 -13.56 -7.08
CA ALA A 64 -4.46 -13.74 -5.63
C ALA A 64 -3.06 -13.65 -5.00
N ARG A 65 -2.26 -12.67 -5.44
CA ARG A 65 -0.90 -12.40 -4.97
C ARG A 65 -0.70 -10.98 -4.46
N ALA A 66 -1.78 -10.19 -4.35
CA ALA A 66 -1.71 -8.82 -3.89
C ALA A 66 -1.70 -8.75 -2.36
N PHE A 67 -0.59 -9.15 -1.77
CA PHE A 67 -0.43 -9.19 -0.32
C PHE A 67 -0.13 -7.81 0.26
N GLY A 68 -0.51 -7.64 1.54
CA GLY A 68 -0.09 -6.54 2.37
C GLY A 68 0.35 -7.02 3.74
N GLU A 69 1.20 -6.22 4.37
CA GLU A 69 1.78 -6.54 5.68
C GLU A 69 1.17 -5.68 6.78
N LEU A 70 1.31 -6.15 8.01
CA LEU A 70 0.98 -5.37 9.19
C LEU A 70 2.20 -4.52 9.57
N GLY A 71 2.04 -3.20 9.50
CA GLY A 71 3.14 -2.26 9.67
C GLY A 71 3.91 -2.04 8.37
N HIS A 72 4.94 -1.20 8.43
CA HIS A 72 5.81 -0.91 7.30
C HIS A 72 7.09 -1.73 7.37
N PRO A 73 7.35 -2.62 6.40
CA PRO A 73 8.66 -3.25 6.27
C PRO A 73 9.70 -2.26 5.69
N GLU A 74 10.97 -2.59 5.85
CA GLU A 74 12.08 -1.72 5.46
C GLU A 74 12.42 -1.74 3.97
N GLY A 75 11.68 -2.47 3.15
CA GLY A 75 12.05 -2.64 1.75
C GLY A 75 10.86 -2.65 0.80
N PRO A 76 11.15 -2.79 -0.50
CA PRO A 76 10.13 -2.76 -1.55
C PRO A 76 9.51 -4.12 -1.87
N THR A 77 9.84 -5.16 -1.10
CA THR A 77 9.35 -6.52 -1.32
C THR A 77 8.38 -6.93 -0.22
N ILE A 78 7.66 -8.02 -0.45
CA ILE A 78 6.71 -8.58 0.50
C ILE A 78 7.37 -9.69 1.31
N ASN A 79 7.25 -9.60 2.65
CA ASN A 79 7.70 -10.64 3.57
C ASN A 79 6.49 -11.52 3.92
N LEU A 80 6.43 -12.72 3.35
CA LEU A 80 5.26 -13.59 3.51
C LEU A 80 4.96 -13.95 4.95
N ASP A 81 5.96 -14.01 5.81
CA ASP A 81 5.78 -14.27 7.25
C ASP A 81 5.12 -13.11 8.02
N LYS A 82 5.02 -11.94 7.40
CA LYS A 82 4.39 -10.75 8.00
C LYS A 82 3.08 -10.35 7.33
N VAL A 83 2.63 -11.11 6.35
CA VAL A 83 1.39 -10.83 5.63
C VAL A 83 0.19 -10.92 6.55
N SER A 84 -0.67 -9.91 6.50
CA SER A 84 -1.92 -9.86 7.28
C SER A 84 -3.16 -9.88 6.40
N HIS A 85 -3.05 -9.51 5.13
CA HIS A 85 -4.22 -9.38 4.26
C HIS A 85 -3.88 -9.59 2.80
N LEU A 86 -4.93 -9.82 2.01
CA LEU A 86 -4.88 -10.01 0.57
C LEU A 86 -5.84 -9.02 -0.09
N ILE A 87 -5.31 -8.16 -0.93
CA ILE A 87 -6.11 -7.18 -1.68
C ILE A 87 -6.87 -7.91 -2.78
N GLN A 88 -8.20 -7.78 -2.75
CA GLN A 88 -9.10 -8.48 -3.68
C GLN A 88 -9.62 -7.60 -4.80
N SER A 89 -9.64 -6.29 -4.60
CA SER A 89 -10.03 -5.34 -5.62
C SER A 89 -9.39 -3.98 -5.40
N LEU A 90 -9.16 -3.28 -6.51
CA LEU A 90 -8.63 -1.92 -6.51
C LEU A 90 -9.22 -1.24 -7.74
N THR A 91 -10.24 -0.38 -7.52
CA THR A 91 -11.04 0.21 -8.59
C THR A 91 -11.06 1.73 -8.52
N LEU A 92 -11.09 2.36 -9.68
CA LEU A 92 -11.10 3.82 -9.81
C LEU A 92 -12.52 4.37 -9.60
N GLU A 93 -12.64 5.32 -8.67
CA GLU A 93 -13.85 6.12 -8.45
C GLU A 93 -13.48 7.60 -8.41
N GLY A 94 -13.72 8.32 -9.50
CA GLY A 94 -13.23 9.70 -9.65
C GLY A 94 -11.71 9.73 -9.71
N SER A 95 -11.07 10.40 -8.75
CA SER A 95 -9.61 10.40 -8.60
C SER A 95 -9.12 9.41 -7.54
N ASN A 96 -10.04 8.68 -6.89
CA ASN A 96 -9.72 7.75 -5.81
C ASN A 96 -9.66 6.32 -6.33
N TYR A 97 -8.67 5.58 -5.86
CA TYR A 97 -8.61 4.13 -6.03
C TYR A 97 -9.11 3.47 -4.77
N VAL A 98 -10.31 2.91 -4.86
CA VAL A 98 -10.96 2.23 -3.74
C VAL A 98 -10.50 0.78 -3.72
N GLY A 99 -9.93 0.38 -2.60
CA GLY A 99 -9.44 -0.97 -2.38
C GLY A 99 -10.31 -1.74 -1.41
N LYS A 100 -10.34 -3.05 -1.59
CA LYS A 100 -10.93 -4.00 -0.65
C LYS A 100 -9.93 -5.13 -0.41
N ALA A 101 -9.67 -5.43 0.84
CA ALA A 101 -8.75 -6.50 1.23
C ALA A 101 -9.40 -7.44 2.23
N LYS A 102 -9.15 -8.73 2.05
CA LYS A 102 -9.54 -9.76 3.01
C LYS A 102 -8.44 -9.92 4.05
N ILE A 103 -8.83 -9.87 5.32
CA ILE A 103 -7.91 -10.16 6.42
C ILE A 103 -7.73 -11.67 6.51
N LEU A 104 -6.49 -12.11 6.43
CA LEU A 104 -6.14 -13.53 6.36
C LEU A 104 -6.02 -14.15 7.76
N SER A 105 -6.02 -15.47 7.82
CA SER A 105 -5.81 -16.22 9.06
C SER A 105 -4.33 -16.50 9.35
N THR A 106 -3.45 -15.61 8.91
CA THR A 106 -2.03 -15.59 9.28
C THR A 106 -1.88 -15.04 10.69
N PRO A 107 -0.73 -15.23 11.36
CA PRO A 107 -0.53 -14.63 12.69
C PRO A 107 -0.80 -13.12 12.72
N ASN A 108 -0.31 -12.37 11.75
CA ASN A 108 -0.55 -10.92 11.68
C ASN A 108 -2.00 -10.58 11.29
N GLY A 109 -2.64 -11.42 10.47
CA GLY A 109 -4.07 -11.28 10.17
C GLY A 109 -4.94 -11.47 11.42
N GLU A 110 -4.62 -12.41 12.28
CA GLU A 110 -5.32 -12.61 13.54
C GLU A 110 -5.17 -11.41 14.47
N ILE A 111 -4.01 -10.76 14.49
CA ILE A 111 -3.81 -9.49 15.22
C ILE A 111 -4.75 -8.41 14.69
N VAL A 112 -4.84 -8.26 13.37
CA VAL A 112 -5.74 -7.27 12.74
C VAL A 112 -7.19 -7.55 13.11
N LYS A 113 -7.63 -8.81 13.05
CA LYS A 113 -9.00 -9.19 13.45
C LYS A 113 -9.30 -8.82 14.89
N ALA A 114 -8.37 -9.07 15.80
CA ALA A 114 -8.51 -8.71 17.21
C ALA A 114 -8.63 -7.20 17.39
N LEU A 115 -7.81 -6.42 16.69
CA LEU A 115 -7.87 -4.95 16.73
C LEU A 115 -9.22 -4.43 16.21
N ILE A 116 -9.72 -4.97 15.11
CA ILE A 116 -11.03 -4.62 14.56
C ILE A 116 -12.15 -4.96 15.56
N ASN A 117 -12.13 -6.14 16.16
CA ASN A 117 -13.13 -6.56 17.14
C ASN A 117 -13.15 -5.65 18.37
N ASP A 118 -12.00 -5.11 18.75
CA ASP A 118 -11.88 -4.21 19.91
C ASP A 118 -12.14 -2.75 19.56
N GLY A 119 -12.53 -2.46 18.31
CA GLY A 119 -12.91 -1.11 17.88
C GLY A 119 -11.75 -0.20 17.51
N ALA A 120 -10.55 -0.74 17.30
CA ALA A 120 -9.42 0.05 16.87
C ALA A 120 -9.61 0.55 15.44
N LYS A 121 -9.13 1.76 15.18
CA LYS A 121 -9.11 2.33 13.83
C LYS A 121 -7.75 2.09 13.19
N LEU A 122 -7.77 1.58 11.99
CA LEU A 122 -6.58 1.27 11.22
C LEU A 122 -6.56 2.10 9.94
N GLY A 123 -5.38 2.32 9.41
CA GLY A 123 -5.20 2.94 8.11
C GLY A 123 -4.45 2.02 7.17
N VAL A 124 -4.34 2.43 5.92
CA VAL A 124 -3.50 1.75 4.93
C VAL A 124 -2.46 2.71 4.39
N SER A 125 -1.33 2.15 4.02
CA SER A 125 -0.26 2.90 3.37
C SER A 125 0.23 2.14 2.14
N SER A 126 0.12 2.76 0.97
CA SER A 126 0.72 2.20 -0.23
C SER A 126 2.25 2.21 -0.09
N ARG A 127 2.90 1.26 -0.71
CA ARG A 127 4.36 1.15 -0.71
C ARG A 127 4.82 0.79 -2.12
N GLY A 128 5.69 1.61 -2.68
CA GLY A 128 6.19 1.43 -4.04
C GLY A 128 7.56 2.02 -4.24
N LEU A 129 8.08 1.83 -5.43
CA LEU A 129 9.33 2.41 -5.89
C LEU A 129 9.04 3.37 -7.04
N GLY A 130 9.73 4.49 -7.04
CA GLY A 130 9.62 5.45 -8.13
C GLY A 130 10.62 6.58 -8.00
N SER A 131 10.72 7.36 -9.06
CA SER A 131 11.50 8.60 -9.08
C SER A 131 10.55 9.78 -8.92
N LEU A 132 11.05 10.86 -8.33
CA LEU A 132 10.30 12.07 -8.07
C LEU A 132 10.89 13.24 -8.83
N GLU A 133 10.04 14.15 -9.30
CA GLU A 133 10.44 15.38 -9.96
C GLU A 133 9.76 16.57 -9.28
N GLN A 134 10.55 17.54 -8.84
CA GLN A 134 10.02 18.77 -8.25
C GLN A 134 9.46 19.67 -9.33
N LYS A 135 8.18 20.05 -9.20
CA LYS A 135 7.50 21.03 -10.07
C LYS A 135 6.70 21.98 -9.20
N GLY A 136 7.16 23.25 -9.11
CA GLY A 136 6.52 24.21 -8.23
C GLY A 136 6.62 23.79 -6.76
N ASN A 137 5.49 23.67 -6.08
CA ASN A 137 5.42 23.31 -4.66
C ASN A 137 5.06 21.83 -4.43
N ALA A 138 5.16 20.99 -5.45
CA ALA A 138 4.84 19.58 -5.37
C ALA A 138 5.93 18.72 -5.99
N GLN A 139 6.01 17.47 -5.51
CA GLN A 139 6.84 16.43 -6.10
C GLN A 139 5.94 15.50 -6.93
N TYR A 140 6.28 15.33 -8.20
CA TYR A 140 5.52 14.48 -9.12
C TYR A 140 6.18 13.12 -9.26
N VAL A 141 5.41 12.07 -9.07
CA VAL A 141 5.86 10.69 -9.28
C VAL A 141 6.02 10.46 -10.77
N LYS A 142 7.14 9.85 -11.14
CA LYS A 142 7.50 9.62 -12.54
C LYS A 142 7.02 8.26 -13.05
N GLY A 143 7.21 8.03 -14.35
CA GLY A 143 6.68 6.85 -15.04
C GLY A 143 7.34 5.51 -14.69
N ASP A 144 8.40 5.52 -13.89
CA ASP A 144 9.04 4.30 -13.37
C ASP A 144 8.36 3.74 -12.10
N PHE A 145 7.25 4.34 -11.67
CA PHE A 145 6.53 3.95 -10.47
C PHE A 145 6.04 2.50 -10.54
N GLN A 146 6.36 1.72 -9.50
CA GLN A 146 5.90 0.35 -9.33
C GLN A 146 5.45 0.10 -7.89
N LEU A 147 4.25 -0.44 -7.72
CA LEU A 147 3.71 -0.83 -6.42
C LEU A 147 4.33 -2.13 -5.94
N ALA A 148 4.82 -2.13 -4.71
CA ALA A 148 5.08 -3.35 -3.95
C ALA A 148 3.79 -3.86 -3.31
N THR A 149 2.98 -2.92 -2.78
CA THR A 149 1.63 -3.19 -2.31
C THR A 149 0.77 -1.94 -2.44
N ALA A 150 -0.50 -2.14 -2.74
CA ALA A 150 -1.47 -1.05 -2.73
C ALA A 150 -1.83 -0.59 -1.31
N GLY A 151 -1.58 -1.42 -0.30
CA GLY A 151 -1.78 -1.01 1.08
C GLY A 151 -1.23 -2.00 2.10
N ASP A 152 -0.28 -1.56 2.92
CA ASP A 152 0.04 -2.18 4.21
C ASP A 152 -0.94 -1.63 5.25
N ILE A 153 -1.22 -2.39 6.31
CA ILE A 153 -2.05 -1.90 7.42
C ILE A 153 -1.15 -1.23 8.44
N VAL A 154 -1.47 0.02 8.78
CA VAL A 154 -0.68 0.85 9.69
C VAL A 154 -1.55 1.48 10.77
N ALA A 155 -0.93 1.81 11.90
CA ALA A 155 -1.64 2.26 13.10
C ALA A 155 -1.80 3.78 13.17
N ASP A 156 -0.76 4.54 12.83
CA ASP A 156 -0.68 5.98 13.13
C ASP A 156 -0.44 6.80 11.85
N PRO A 157 -1.38 7.71 11.53
CA PRO A 157 -1.25 8.54 10.34
C PRO A 157 -0.10 9.57 10.42
N SER A 158 0.35 9.92 11.62
CA SER A 158 1.44 10.90 11.79
C SER A 158 2.82 10.27 11.74
N ALA A 159 2.93 8.99 12.06
CA ALA A 159 4.19 8.27 12.11
C ALA A 159 4.70 7.78 10.75
N PRO A 160 3.85 7.38 9.77
CA PRO A 160 4.33 6.81 8.51
C PRO A 160 5.26 7.73 7.73
N GLU A 161 5.02 9.04 7.76
CA GLU A 161 5.84 10.01 7.03
C GLU A 161 7.27 10.07 7.59
N ALA A 162 7.41 10.21 8.89
CA ALA A 162 8.72 10.23 9.55
C ALA A 162 9.43 8.87 9.40
N PHE A 163 8.68 7.78 9.51
CA PHE A 163 9.20 6.44 9.34
C PHE A 163 9.70 6.19 7.91
N VAL A 164 8.90 6.61 6.93
CA VAL A 164 9.27 6.46 5.51
C VAL A 164 10.47 7.33 5.16
N GLU A 165 10.55 8.54 5.67
CA GLU A 165 11.72 9.39 5.47
C GLU A 165 12.98 8.74 6.04
N GLY A 166 12.91 8.18 7.23
CA GLY A 166 14.03 7.48 7.85
C GLY A 166 14.49 6.26 7.05
N ILE A 167 13.55 5.53 6.44
CA ILE A 167 13.88 4.39 5.58
C ILE A 167 14.46 4.83 4.23
N MET A 168 13.96 5.95 3.70
CA MET A 168 14.34 6.44 2.37
C MET A 168 15.63 7.24 2.39
N GLU A 169 16.00 7.77 3.55
CA GLU A 169 17.17 8.64 3.68
C GLU A 169 18.46 7.87 3.38
N GLY A 170 19.20 8.35 2.37
CA GLY A 170 20.48 7.77 2.00
C GLY A 170 20.42 6.41 1.29
N VAL A 171 19.22 5.94 0.93
CA VAL A 171 19.07 4.65 0.25
C VAL A 171 18.38 4.82 -1.09
N GLU A 172 18.97 4.26 -2.12
CA GLU A 172 18.37 4.14 -3.43
C GLU A 172 18.28 2.66 -3.83
N TRP A 173 17.17 2.28 -4.46
CA TRP A 173 16.91 0.92 -4.89
C TRP A 173 17.15 0.79 -6.38
N ILE A 174 17.98 -0.16 -6.77
CA ILE A 174 18.35 -0.40 -8.17
C ILE A 174 17.91 -1.82 -8.56
N MET A 175 17.21 -1.92 -9.70
CA MET A 175 16.84 -3.21 -10.28
C MET A 175 18.05 -3.77 -11.04
N GLY A 176 18.54 -4.93 -10.63
CA GLY A 176 19.57 -5.66 -11.35
C GLY A 176 19.03 -6.36 -12.59
N THR A 177 19.94 -6.81 -13.44
CA THR A 177 19.60 -7.56 -14.67
C THR A 177 18.92 -8.90 -14.39
N ASN A 178 19.09 -9.42 -13.17
CA ASN A 178 18.45 -10.65 -12.69
C ASN A 178 17.06 -10.41 -12.08
N GLY A 179 16.54 -9.19 -12.14
CA GLY A 179 15.26 -8.83 -11.53
C GLY A 179 15.30 -8.63 -10.02
N VAL A 180 16.46 -8.63 -9.40
CA VAL A 180 16.61 -8.43 -7.95
C VAL A 180 16.83 -6.96 -7.65
N LEU A 181 16.05 -6.44 -6.69
CA LEU A 181 16.22 -5.07 -6.18
C LEU A 181 17.34 -5.05 -5.14
N THR A 182 18.26 -4.11 -5.30
CA THR A 182 19.40 -3.94 -4.40
C THR A 182 19.41 -2.51 -3.86
N ALA A 183 19.57 -2.38 -2.54
CA ALA A 183 19.71 -1.09 -1.89
C ALA A 183 21.18 -0.60 -2.00
N VAL A 184 21.35 0.65 -2.39
CA VAL A 184 22.65 1.31 -2.39
C VAL A 184 22.55 2.62 -1.62
N GLN A 185 23.59 2.97 -0.90
CA GLN A 185 23.63 4.27 -0.24
C GLN A 185 23.80 5.38 -1.26
N ALA A 186 22.95 6.37 -1.14
CA ALA A 186 23.04 7.54 -2.00
C ALA A 186 24.23 8.41 -1.64
#